data_e1eab4b304668874e7cd1b77c5d53b21
#
_entry.id   e1eab4b304668874e7cd1b77c5d53b21
#
_cell.length_a   1.000
_cell.length_b   1.000
_cell.length_c   1.000
_cell.angle_alpha   90.00
_cell.angle_beta   90.00
_cell.angle_gamma   90.00
#
_symmetry.space_group_name_H-M   'P 1'
#
loop_
_entity.id
_entity.type
_entity.pdbx_description
1 polymer ?
#
loop_
_entity_poly.entity_id
_entity_poly.type
_entity_poly.pdbx_seq_one_letter_code
_entity_poly.pdbx_strand_id
1 'polypeptide(L)'
;AAAAAVGSRSKAVIPVDLFGQMAPIEAVRAEIPTLPLIEDAAQSIGASRMIDGKKVMAGEGATIGTFSFFPSKNLGGYGDGGMMVTQDEAIALRLKRLRVHGGAKQYFHDEVGYNSRLDALQAAVLVAKLPHLSHWSAGRRANAAYYDSAFADIPEIVTPYIDPANESIFNQYTIRVERRDALQAFLKEKGIGSAIYYPLPLHLQPCFQYLGYREGQCPVAEAAAKSVLSIPVFPELTSAQLDEVVGTVRAFYGR
;
A
#
# COMPACT_ATOMS: atom_id res chain seq x y z
N ALA A 1 7.03 -0.67 -19.24
CA ALA A 1 6.52 -2.04 -19.00
C ALA A 1 4.99 -2.06 -19.09
N ALA A 2 4.24 -1.24 -18.31
CA ALA A 2 2.77 -1.26 -18.31
C ALA A 2 2.18 -1.01 -19.71
N ALA A 3 2.66 0.01 -20.43
CA ALA A 3 2.20 0.32 -21.79
C ALA A 3 2.37 -0.86 -22.76
N ALA A 4 3.47 -1.61 -22.63
CA ALA A 4 3.71 -2.79 -23.48
C ALA A 4 2.76 -3.97 -23.20
N ALA A 5 2.08 -3.96 -22.05
CA ALA A 5 1.09 -4.99 -21.68
C ALA A 5 -0.35 -4.64 -22.11
N VAL A 6 -0.57 -3.40 -22.60
CA VAL A 6 -1.89 -2.95 -23.05
C VAL A 6 -2.25 -3.61 -24.40
N GLY A 7 -3.44 -4.20 -24.46
CA GLY A 7 -3.98 -4.81 -25.67
C GLY A 7 -5.46 -4.49 -25.85
N SER A 8 -6.08 -5.03 -26.91
CA SER A 8 -7.50 -4.78 -27.25
C SER A 8 -8.49 -5.20 -26.15
N ARG A 9 -8.08 -6.08 -25.26
CA ARG A 9 -8.91 -6.56 -24.14
C ARG A 9 -8.68 -5.76 -22.84
N SER A 10 -7.69 -4.87 -22.79
CA SER A 10 -7.43 -4.04 -21.60
C SER A 10 -8.59 -3.07 -21.34
N LYS A 11 -9.06 -2.99 -20.11
CA LYS A 11 -10.21 -2.18 -19.70
C LYS A 11 -9.85 -1.10 -18.69
N ALA A 12 -8.83 -1.31 -17.90
CA ALA A 12 -8.34 -0.38 -16.89
C ALA A 12 -6.89 -0.69 -16.53
N VAL A 13 -6.23 0.25 -15.89
CA VAL A 13 -4.93 0.03 -15.22
C VAL A 13 -5.13 0.24 -13.72
N ILE A 14 -4.53 -0.62 -12.91
CA ILE A 14 -4.58 -0.55 -11.45
C ILE A 14 -3.16 -0.26 -10.93
N PRO A 15 -2.75 1.01 -10.80
CA PRO A 15 -1.54 1.36 -10.07
C PRO A 15 -1.76 1.10 -8.57
N VAL A 16 -0.75 0.52 -7.91
CA VAL A 16 -0.81 0.21 -6.48
C VAL A 16 0.17 1.09 -5.72
N ASP A 17 -0.32 1.79 -4.72
CA ASP A 17 0.45 2.62 -3.80
C ASP A 17 1.05 1.76 -2.68
N LEU A 18 2.01 0.92 -3.08
CA LEU A 18 2.54 -0.11 -2.19
C LEU A 18 3.30 0.51 -1.01
N PHE A 19 3.05 -0.02 0.19
CA PHE A 19 3.71 0.35 1.46
C PHE A 19 3.52 1.80 1.91
N GLY A 20 2.64 2.56 1.24
CA GLY A 20 2.33 3.94 1.62
C GLY A 20 3.03 4.99 0.77
N GLN A 21 3.63 4.62 -0.36
CA GLN A 21 4.14 5.51 -1.39
C GLN A 21 3.24 5.47 -2.61
N MET A 22 2.84 6.64 -3.12
CA MET A 22 2.01 6.73 -4.32
C MET A 22 2.78 6.24 -5.56
N ALA A 23 2.09 5.49 -6.40
CA ALA A 23 2.56 5.18 -7.74
C ALA A 23 2.67 6.47 -8.59
N PRO A 24 3.56 6.54 -9.59
CA PRO A 24 3.68 7.69 -10.50
C PRO A 24 2.51 7.70 -11.50
N ILE A 25 1.31 8.02 -11.02
CA ILE A 25 0.06 7.96 -11.80
C ILE A 25 0.06 8.88 -13.01
N GLU A 26 0.76 10.04 -12.92
CA GLU A 26 0.96 10.96 -14.04
C GLU A 26 1.76 10.30 -15.17
N ALA A 27 2.82 9.58 -14.84
CA ALA A 27 3.63 8.86 -15.81
C ALA A 27 2.86 7.68 -16.44
N VAL A 28 2.09 6.95 -15.61
CA VAL A 28 1.22 5.88 -16.12
C VAL A 28 0.15 6.44 -17.06
N ARG A 29 -0.47 7.57 -16.71
CA ARG A 29 -1.47 8.24 -17.55
C ARG A 29 -0.88 8.75 -18.86
N ALA A 30 0.32 9.31 -18.85
CA ALA A 30 0.99 9.78 -20.06
C ALA A 30 1.25 8.64 -21.05
N GLU A 31 1.65 7.47 -20.55
CA GLU A 31 1.93 6.29 -21.38
C GLU A 31 0.66 5.54 -21.82
N ILE A 32 -0.44 5.63 -21.03
CA ILE A 32 -1.69 4.89 -21.26
C ILE A 32 -2.89 5.85 -21.13
N PRO A 33 -3.01 6.85 -22.00
CA PRO A 33 -4.01 7.93 -21.84
C PRO A 33 -5.46 7.48 -22.06
N THR A 34 -5.67 6.34 -22.71
CA THR A 34 -7.01 5.87 -23.13
C THR A 34 -7.71 4.98 -22.11
N LEU A 35 -6.99 4.48 -21.10
CA LEU A 35 -7.57 3.59 -20.10
C LEU A 35 -7.81 4.32 -18.78
N PRO A 36 -8.94 4.05 -18.10
CA PRO A 36 -9.17 4.56 -16.76
C PRO A 36 -8.14 3.98 -15.77
N LEU A 37 -7.72 4.81 -14.82
CA LEU A 37 -6.86 4.39 -13.71
C LEU A 37 -7.72 4.15 -12.48
N ILE A 38 -7.55 2.98 -11.86
CA ILE A 38 -8.14 2.65 -10.55
C ILE A 38 -6.98 2.55 -9.57
N GLU A 39 -6.76 3.60 -8.79
CA GLU A 39 -5.65 3.66 -7.84
C GLU A 39 -5.97 2.79 -6.62
N ASP A 40 -5.16 1.76 -6.42
CA ASP A 40 -5.19 0.98 -5.19
C ASP A 40 -4.37 1.69 -4.11
N ALA A 41 -5.05 2.60 -3.42
CA ALA A 41 -4.52 3.38 -2.30
C ALA A 41 -4.77 2.69 -0.93
N ALA A 42 -4.96 1.37 -0.92
CA ALA A 42 -5.25 0.62 0.30
C ALA A 42 -4.17 0.72 1.38
N GLN A 43 -2.98 1.19 1.03
CA GLN A 43 -1.85 1.37 1.95
C GLN A 43 -1.36 2.83 2.00
N SER A 44 -2.04 3.80 1.38
CA SER A 44 -1.49 5.14 1.18
C SER A 44 -2.40 6.29 1.63
N ILE A 45 -3.43 6.03 2.45
CA ILE A 45 -4.30 7.09 2.96
C ILE A 45 -3.51 8.19 3.68
N GLY A 46 -3.55 9.41 3.14
CA GLY A 46 -2.76 10.55 3.63
C GLY A 46 -1.38 10.71 2.99
N ALA A 47 -0.95 9.80 2.11
CA ALA A 47 0.21 10.00 1.24
C ALA A 47 -0.06 11.08 0.19
N SER A 48 0.99 11.70 -0.31
CA SER A 48 0.88 12.70 -1.37
C SER A 48 2.07 12.64 -2.33
N ARG A 49 1.84 13.17 -3.54
CA ARG A 49 2.85 13.29 -4.59
C ARG A 49 2.78 14.68 -5.23
N MET A 50 3.94 15.26 -5.53
CA MET A 50 4.03 16.48 -6.32
C MET A 50 3.89 16.16 -7.79
N ILE A 51 2.84 16.66 -8.44
CA ILE A 51 2.57 16.50 -9.88
C ILE A 51 2.40 17.90 -10.47
N ASP A 52 3.23 18.28 -11.43
CA ASP A 52 3.22 19.59 -12.08
C ASP A 52 3.19 20.77 -11.08
N GLY A 53 3.99 20.66 -10.01
CA GLY A 53 4.10 21.67 -8.96
C GLY A 53 2.91 21.74 -7.98
N LYS A 54 1.95 20.82 -8.08
CA LYS A 54 0.80 20.71 -7.16
C LYS A 54 0.92 19.49 -6.29
N LYS A 55 0.54 19.62 -5.01
CA LYS A 55 0.42 18.49 -4.10
C LYS A 55 -0.89 17.76 -4.38
N VAL A 56 -0.78 16.51 -4.84
CA VAL A 56 -1.90 15.60 -5.12
C VAL A 56 -1.92 14.52 -4.05
N MET A 57 -3.08 14.28 -3.45
CA MET A 57 -3.24 13.26 -2.43
C MET A 57 -3.54 11.89 -3.06
N ALA A 58 -3.17 10.83 -2.38
CA ALA A 58 -3.56 9.48 -2.77
C ALA A 58 -5.09 9.39 -2.95
N GLY A 59 -5.54 8.76 -4.02
CA GLY A 59 -6.95 8.67 -4.43
C GLY A 59 -7.45 9.84 -5.28
N GLU A 60 -6.72 10.97 -5.36
CA GLU A 60 -7.18 12.18 -6.07
C GLU A 60 -6.85 12.15 -7.57
N GLY A 61 -5.71 11.60 -7.92
CA GLY A 61 -5.18 11.69 -9.28
C GLY A 61 -5.71 10.66 -10.27
N ALA A 62 -6.44 9.65 -9.83
CA ALA A 62 -6.98 8.57 -10.66
C ALA A 62 -8.45 8.78 -11.03
N THR A 63 -8.99 7.92 -11.91
CA THR A 63 -10.43 7.88 -12.22
C THR A 63 -11.24 7.47 -10.99
N ILE A 64 -10.72 6.48 -10.25
CA ILE A 64 -11.25 6.03 -8.96
C ILE A 64 -10.05 5.75 -8.05
N GLY A 65 -10.07 6.29 -6.84
CA GLY A 65 -9.16 5.89 -5.76
C GLY A 65 -9.87 4.92 -4.80
N THR A 66 -9.15 3.90 -4.30
CA THR A 66 -9.70 2.91 -3.38
C THR A 66 -8.87 2.80 -2.12
N PHE A 67 -9.52 2.92 -0.95
CA PHE A 67 -8.88 2.84 0.36
C PHE A 67 -9.35 1.62 1.13
N SER A 68 -8.48 1.10 1.99
CA SER A 68 -8.81 0.05 2.96
C SER A 68 -8.80 0.63 4.37
N PHE A 69 -9.81 0.24 5.15
CA PHE A 69 -9.90 0.51 6.57
C PHE A 69 -9.72 -0.75 7.42
N PHE A 70 -9.08 -1.78 6.84
CA PHE A 70 -8.70 -2.97 7.60
C PHE A 70 -7.93 -2.56 8.87
N PRO A 71 -8.12 -3.22 10.03
CA PRO A 71 -7.61 -2.74 11.32
C PRO A 71 -6.13 -2.38 11.39
N SER A 72 -5.27 -3.04 10.61
CA SER A 72 -3.82 -2.77 10.58
C SER A 72 -3.41 -1.60 9.68
N LYS A 73 -4.35 -0.95 8.98
CA LYS A 73 -4.05 0.20 8.11
C LYS A 73 -3.76 1.46 8.94
N ASN A 74 -3.07 2.44 8.34
CA ASN A 74 -2.75 3.71 9.00
C ASN A 74 -4.01 4.40 9.54
N LEU A 75 -5.13 4.27 8.83
CA LEU A 75 -6.46 4.61 9.34
C LEU A 75 -7.31 3.33 9.30
N GLY A 76 -7.23 2.52 10.35
CA GLY A 76 -7.96 1.26 10.47
C GLY A 76 -9.21 1.38 11.34
N GLY A 77 -10.29 0.71 10.95
CA GLY A 77 -11.47 0.47 11.78
C GLY A 77 -11.23 -0.62 12.83
N TYR A 78 -12.29 -1.06 13.50
CA TYR A 78 -12.30 -2.23 14.41
C TYR A 78 -12.81 -3.50 13.70
N GLY A 79 -12.90 -3.46 12.38
CA GLY A 79 -13.29 -4.54 11.48
C GLY A 79 -13.04 -4.13 10.04
N ASP A 80 -13.53 -4.92 9.10
CA ASP A 80 -13.37 -4.64 7.67
C ASP A 80 -14.10 -3.36 7.27
N GLY A 81 -13.50 -2.64 6.32
CA GLY A 81 -14.04 -1.43 5.75
C GLY A 81 -13.17 -0.92 4.62
N GLY A 82 -13.74 -0.04 3.81
CA GLY A 82 -13.05 0.62 2.72
C GLY A 82 -13.86 1.79 2.17
N MET A 83 -13.23 2.56 1.29
CA MET A 83 -13.84 3.70 0.63
C MET A 83 -13.37 3.78 -0.82
N MET A 84 -14.25 4.20 -1.69
CA MET A 84 -13.94 4.60 -3.06
C MET A 84 -14.16 6.11 -3.19
N VAL A 85 -13.25 6.79 -3.87
CA VAL A 85 -13.32 8.23 -4.16
C VAL A 85 -13.16 8.47 -5.66
N THR A 86 -13.83 9.51 -6.16
CA THR A 86 -13.73 9.94 -7.56
C THR A 86 -14.14 11.40 -7.68
N GLN A 87 -13.60 12.11 -8.68
CA GLN A 87 -14.01 13.47 -9.04
C GLN A 87 -15.16 13.47 -10.06
N ASP A 88 -15.53 12.31 -10.62
CA ASP A 88 -16.63 12.16 -11.58
C ASP A 88 -17.95 11.87 -10.85
N GLU A 89 -18.91 12.78 -10.97
CA GLU A 89 -20.21 12.66 -10.29
C GLU A 89 -21.01 11.44 -10.79
N ALA A 90 -20.95 11.12 -12.08
CA ALA A 90 -21.68 9.97 -12.64
C ALA A 90 -21.11 8.66 -12.09
N ILE A 91 -19.78 8.55 -11.99
CA ILE A 91 -19.10 7.42 -11.34
C ILE A 91 -19.49 7.36 -9.86
N ALA A 92 -19.46 8.49 -9.15
CA ALA A 92 -19.82 8.53 -7.73
C ALA A 92 -21.25 8.04 -7.47
N LEU A 93 -22.20 8.48 -8.29
CA LEU A 93 -23.60 8.05 -8.19
C LEU A 93 -23.75 6.56 -8.49
N ARG A 94 -23.04 6.04 -9.48
CA ARG A 94 -23.07 4.61 -9.80
C ARG A 94 -22.43 3.76 -8.69
N LEU A 95 -21.30 4.17 -8.13
CA LEU A 95 -20.66 3.50 -7.00
C LEU A 95 -21.58 3.46 -5.77
N LYS A 96 -22.29 4.56 -5.48
CA LYS A 96 -23.29 4.61 -4.40
C LYS A 96 -24.43 3.61 -4.62
N ARG A 97 -24.90 3.41 -5.84
CA ARG A 97 -25.93 2.41 -6.17
C ARG A 97 -25.37 0.99 -6.06
N LEU A 98 -24.21 0.72 -6.68
CA LEU A 98 -23.59 -0.61 -6.68
C LEU A 98 -23.37 -1.14 -5.27
N ARG A 99 -22.91 -0.32 -4.32
CA ARG A 99 -22.65 -0.75 -2.92
C ARG A 99 -23.93 -1.11 -2.15
N VAL A 100 -25.11 -0.72 -2.66
CA VAL A 100 -26.43 -0.95 -2.03
C VAL A 100 -27.32 -1.71 -3.01
N HIS A 101 -26.88 -2.89 -3.40
CA HIS A 101 -27.61 -3.86 -4.22
C HIS A 101 -27.97 -3.35 -5.63
N GLY A 102 -27.33 -2.29 -6.15
CA GLY A 102 -27.55 -1.79 -7.51
C GLY A 102 -28.80 -0.90 -7.70
N GLY A 103 -29.36 -0.35 -6.64
CA GLY A 103 -30.55 0.49 -6.69
C GLY A 103 -30.39 1.87 -6.05
N ALA A 104 -31.07 2.86 -6.60
CA ALA A 104 -31.20 4.20 -6.02
C ALA A 104 -32.39 4.32 -5.06
N LYS A 105 -33.42 3.51 -5.25
CA LYS A 105 -34.64 3.46 -4.44
C LYS A 105 -34.74 2.11 -3.73
N GLN A 106 -35.16 2.13 -2.47
CA GLN A 106 -35.32 0.92 -1.67
C GLN A 106 -36.25 -0.09 -2.38
N TYR A 107 -35.78 -1.35 -2.47
CA TYR A 107 -36.42 -2.48 -3.14
C TYR A 107 -36.49 -2.41 -4.67
N PHE A 108 -35.90 -1.38 -5.30
CA PHE A 108 -35.80 -1.29 -6.75
C PHE A 108 -34.32 -1.32 -7.15
N HIS A 109 -33.95 -2.21 -8.07
CA HIS A 109 -32.57 -2.48 -8.46
C HIS A 109 -32.43 -2.31 -9.97
N ASP A 110 -31.67 -1.29 -10.41
CA ASP A 110 -31.46 -0.96 -11.82
C ASP A 110 -30.37 -1.84 -12.43
N GLU A 111 -29.45 -2.34 -11.62
CA GLU A 111 -28.35 -3.21 -12.02
C GLU A 111 -28.00 -4.18 -10.88
N VAL A 112 -27.24 -5.24 -11.17
CA VAL A 112 -26.74 -6.14 -10.12
C VAL A 112 -25.66 -5.43 -9.32
N GLY A 113 -25.86 -5.31 -8.01
CA GLY A 113 -24.94 -4.64 -7.11
C GLY A 113 -24.48 -5.56 -5.98
N TYR A 114 -23.89 -4.96 -4.95
CA TYR A 114 -23.24 -5.62 -3.83
C TYR A 114 -23.87 -5.19 -2.50
N ASN A 115 -23.69 -5.99 -1.48
CA ASN A 115 -23.87 -5.58 -0.09
C ASN A 115 -22.52 -5.11 0.46
N SER A 116 -22.13 -3.87 0.14
CA SER A 116 -20.81 -3.30 0.45
C SER A 116 -20.93 -1.95 1.13
N ARG A 117 -21.75 -1.90 2.18
CA ARG A 117 -21.91 -0.71 3.03
C ARG A 117 -20.81 -0.70 4.11
N LEU A 118 -20.41 0.48 4.55
CA LEU A 118 -19.63 0.65 5.77
C LEU A 118 -20.59 0.79 6.96
N ASP A 119 -20.38 -0.02 7.98
CA ASP A 119 -21.19 0.03 9.20
C ASP A 119 -20.99 1.35 9.94
N ALA A 120 -22.07 1.91 10.50
CA ALA A 120 -22.02 3.19 11.21
C ALA A 120 -21.07 3.14 12.43
N LEU A 121 -20.94 2.00 13.10
CA LEU A 121 -19.97 1.81 14.19
C LEU A 121 -18.53 1.93 13.68
N GLN A 122 -18.20 1.30 12.55
CA GLN A 122 -16.87 1.43 11.94
C GLN A 122 -16.62 2.88 11.46
N ALA A 123 -17.61 3.53 10.86
CA ALA A 123 -17.50 4.92 10.46
C ALA A 123 -17.26 5.84 11.65
N ALA A 124 -17.92 5.63 12.80
CA ALA A 124 -17.69 6.41 14.02
C ALA A 124 -16.24 6.26 14.55
N VAL A 125 -15.71 5.02 14.54
CA VAL A 125 -14.30 4.77 14.90
C VAL A 125 -13.35 5.52 13.97
N LEU A 126 -13.58 5.47 12.66
CA LEU A 126 -12.74 6.16 11.67
C LEU A 126 -12.81 7.68 11.83
N VAL A 127 -14.00 8.25 12.07
CA VAL A 127 -14.18 9.69 12.34
C VAL A 127 -13.41 10.12 13.59
N ALA A 128 -13.44 9.32 14.66
CA ALA A 128 -12.67 9.62 15.88
C ALA A 128 -11.15 9.55 15.66
N LYS A 129 -10.67 8.65 14.80
CA LYS A 129 -9.25 8.44 14.52
C LYS A 129 -8.68 9.39 13.46
N LEU A 130 -9.49 9.84 12.51
CA LEU A 130 -9.08 10.65 11.35
C LEU A 130 -8.27 11.92 11.73
N PRO A 131 -8.63 12.70 12.77
CA PRO A 131 -7.85 13.87 13.17
C PRO A 131 -6.41 13.57 13.59
N HIS A 132 -6.09 12.32 13.95
CA HIS A 132 -4.77 11.90 14.38
C HIS A 132 -3.88 11.38 13.24
N LEU A 133 -4.45 11.15 12.04
CA LEU A 133 -3.75 10.50 10.93
C LEU A 133 -2.47 11.21 10.51
N SER A 134 -2.48 12.54 10.44
CA SER A 134 -1.29 13.33 10.06
C SER A 134 -0.16 13.19 11.07
N HIS A 135 -0.49 13.19 12.37
CA HIS A 135 0.46 12.97 13.45
C HIS A 135 1.07 11.56 13.38
N TRP A 136 0.26 10.54 13.19
CA TRP A 136 0.75 9.17 13.04
C TRP A 136 1.63 8.99 11.80
N SER A 137 1.27 9.60 10.68
CA SER A 137 2.09 9.57 9.46
C SER A 137 3.44 10.26 9.67
N ALA A 138 3.48 11.38 10.42
CA ALA A 138 4.72 12.05 10.77
C ALA A 138 5.62 11.16 11.67
N GLY A 139 5.05 10.48 12.67
CA GLY A 139 5.78 9.52 13.50
C GLY A 139 6.39 8.39 12.71
N ARG A 140 5.62 7.79 11.77
CA ARG A 140 6.14 6.73 10.88
C ARG A 140 7.28 7.24 9.99
N ARG A 141 7.19 8.44 9.44
CA ARG A 141 8.28 9.05 8.66
C ARG A 141 9.53 9.28 9.50
N ALA A 142 9.38 9.73 10.74
CA ALA A 142 10.51 9.91 11.66
C ALA A 142 11.21 8.58 11.97
N ASN A 143 10.43 7.52 12.25
CA ASN A 143 10.95 6.17 12.48
C ASN A 143 11.66 5.61 11.23
N ALA A 144 11.10 5.84 10.04
CA ALA A 144 11.71 5.43 8.77
C ALA A 144 13.05 6.13 8.54
N ALA A 145 13.11 7.45 8.74
CA ALA A 145 14.36 8.22 8.62
C ALA A 145 15.43 7.76 9.61
N TYR A 146 15.02 7.37 10.83
CA TYR A 146 15.93 6.77 11.80
C TYR A 146 16.53 5.45 11.28
N TYR A 147 15.71 4.56 10.75
CA TYR A 147 16.17 3.30 10.15
C TYR A 147 17.06 3.52 8.93
N ASP A 148 16.69 4.45 8.03
CA ASP A 148 17.50 4.79 6.84
C ASP A 148 18.92 5.21 7.26
N SER A 149 19.04 6.06 8.29
CA SER A 149 20.33 6.49 8.82
C SER A 149 21.08 5.34 9.51
N ALA A 150 20.37 4.54 10.32
CA ALA A 150 20.98 3.47 11.10
C ALA A 150 21.47 2.28 10.27
N PHE A 151 20.94 2.09 9.07
CA PHE A 151 21.32 0.99 8.17
C PHE A 151 22.19 1.43 6.99
N ALA A 152 22.52 2.71 6.87
CA ALA A 152 23.27 3.27 5.74
C ALA A 152 24.66 2.64 5.53
N ASP A 153 25.28 2.14 6.58
CA ASP A 153 26.61 1.50 6.56
C ASP A 153 26.57 -0.04 6.46
N ILE A 154 25.39 -0.63 6.26
CA ILE A 154 25.19 -2.08 6.14
C ILE A 154 24.90 -2.45 4.68
N PRO A 155 25.89 -2.88 3.89
CA PRO A 155 25.72 -3.12 2.45
C PRO A 155 24.76 -4.28 2.13
N GLU A 156 24.50 -5.18 3.10
CA GLU A 156 23.56 -6.29 2.97
C GLU A 156 22.10 -5.86 3.08
N ILE A 157 21.85 -4.59 3.44
CA ILE A 157 20.50 -4.03 3.59
C ILE A 157 20.26 -2.94 2.54
N VAL A 158 19.18 -3.07 1.81
CA VAL A 158 18.67 -1.99 0.94
C VAL A 158 17.40 -1.44 1.57
N THR A 159 17.44 -0.19 2.02
CA THR A 159 16.29 0.53 2.57
C THR A 159 15.29 0.91 1.48
N PRO A 160 14.02 1.23 1.82
CA PRO A 160 13.02 1.61 0.83
C PRO A 160 13.43 2.88 0.07
N TYR A 161 13.41 2.82 -1.25
CA TYR A 161 13.53 4.02 -2.08
C TYR A 161 12.22 4.80 -2.05
N ILE A 162 12.29 6.07 -1.68
CA ILE A 162 11.16 7.00 -1.79
C ILE A 162 11.47 8.00 -2.89
N ASP A 163 10.60 8.03 -3.91
CA ASP A 163 10.68 9.02 -4.99
C ASP A 163 10.62 10.43 -4.39
N PRO A 164 11.52 11.37 -4.76
CA PRO A 164 11.56 12.73 -4.24
C PRO A 164 10.24 13.52 -4.40
N ALA A 165 9.40 13.14 -5.36
CA ALA A 165 8.08 13.73 -5.53
C ALA A 165 7.06 13.23 -4.50
N ASN A 166 7.34 12.13 -3.78
CA ASN A 166 6.42 11.51 -2.84
C ASN A 166 6.65 11.93 -1.38
N GLU A 167 5.55 12.09 -0.65
CA GLU A 167 5.51 12.07 0.79
C GLU A 167 4.86 10.75 1.24
N SER A 168 5.70 9.72 1.48
CA SER A 168 5.24 8.40 1.92
C SER A 168 4.72 8.46 3.37
N ILE A 169 3.76 7.59 3.68
CA ILE A 169 3.23 7.42 5.04
C ILE A 169 3.73 6.13 5.71
N PHE A 170 4.59 5.36 5.05
CA PHE A 170 5.17 4.13 5.55
C PHE A 170 4.14 3.22 6.24
N ASN A 171 3.14 2.74 5.48
CA ASN A 171 2.24 1.70 5.98
C ASN A 171 3.07 0.48 6.43
N GLN A 172 4.11 0.14 5.68
CA GLN A 172 5.20 -0.74 6.07
C GLN A 172 6.55 -0.06 5.79
N TYR A 173 7.55 -0.38 6.61
CA TYR A 173 8.95 -0.12 6.31
C TYR A 173 9.58 -1.44 5.89
N THR A 174 9.83 -1.59 4.59
CA THR A 174 10.20 -2.85 3.96
C THR A 174 11.61 -2.77 3.39
N ILE A 175 12.54 -3.46 4.00
CA ILE A 175 13.93 -3.58 3.54
C ILE A 175 14.09 -4.77 2.59
N ARG A 176 15.13 -4.76 1.76
CA ARG A 176 15.59 -5.96 1.02
C ARG A 176 16.90 -6.44 1.61
N VAL A 177 16.98 -7.74 1.87
CA VAL A 177 18.14 -8.37 2.51
C VAL A 177 18.43 -9.74 1.90
N GLU A 178 19.69 -10.14 1.83
CA GLU A 178 20.08 -11.40 1.19
C GLU A 178 19.66 -12.64 1.99
N ARG A 179 19.85 -12.61 3.32
CA ARG A 179 19.54 -13.74 4.22
C ARG A 179 18.20 -13.52 4.94
N ARG A 180 17.14 -13.16 4.17
CA ARG A 180 15.84 -12.72 4.67
C ARG A 180 15.25 -13.68 5.72
N ASP A 181 15.17 -14.97 5.42
CA ASP A 181 14.55 -15.96 6.31
C ASP A 181 15.34 -16.16 7.60
N ALA A 182 16.67 -16.14 7.52
CA ALA A 182 17.53 -16.20 8.69
C ALA A 182 17.41 -14.96 9.57
N LEU A 183 17.36 -13.75 8.96
CA LEU A 183 17.13 -12.52 9.71
C LEU A 183 15.74 -12.53 10.37
N GLN A 184 14.71 -12.99 9.66
CA GLN A 184 13.35 -13.09 10.23
C GLN A 184 13.31 -14.00 11.44
N ALA A 185 13.97 -15.18 11.35
CA ALA A 185 14.06 -16.11 12.47
C ALA A 185 14.81 -15.49 13.66
N PHE A 186 15.93 -14.81 13.41
CA PHE A 186 16.70 -14.13 14.44
C PHE A 186 15.95 -13.02 15.14
N LEU A 187 15.23 -12.17 14.39
CA LEU A 187 14.35 -11.14 14.96
C LEU A 187 13.27 -11.77 15.86
N LYS A 188 12.64 -12.85 15.40
CA LYS A 188 11.64 -13.59 16.17
C LYS A 188 12.19 -14.14 17.49
N GLU A 189 13.41 -14.69 17.50
CA GLU A 189 14.08 -15.16 18.72
C GLU A 189 14.31 -14.04 19.73
N LYS A 190 14.51 -12.81 19.24
CA LYS A 190 14.64 -11.59 20.07
C LYS A 190 13.31 -10.93 20.41
N GLY A 191 12.16 -11.53 20.06
CA GLY A 191 10.85 -10.98 20.33
C GLY A 191 10.41 -9.83 19.42
N ILE A 192 11.17 -9.57 18.34
CA ILE A 192 10.87 -8.52 17.38
C ILE A 192 9.98 -9.07 16.26
N GLY A 193 8.77 -8.51 16.13
CA GLY A 193 7.84 -8.86 15.06
C GLY A 193 8.34 -8.38 13.70
N SER A 194 8.21 -9.24 12.67
CA SER A 194 8.50 -8.89 11.29
C SER A 194 7.60 -9.68 10.34
N ALA A 195 7.41 -9.18 9.12
CA ALA A 195 6.52 -9.81 8.15
C ALA A 195 7.06 -9.72 6.73
N ILE A 196 6.66 -10.68 5.89
CA ILE A 196 7.04 -10.72 4.47
C ILE A 196 5.86 -10.27 3.64
N TYR A 197 5.98 -9.14 2.97
CA TYR A 197 4.99 -8.59 2.05
C TYR A 197 5.62 -8.44 0.65
N TYR A 198 5.45 -9.43 -0.28
CA TYR A 198 4.69 -10.67 -0.12
C TYR A 198 5.57 -11.86 -0.51
N PRO A 199 5.35 -13.08 0.05
CA PRO A 199 6.24 -14.23 -0.17
C PRO A 199 6.14 -14.84 -1.56
N LEU A 200 5.02 -14.57 -2.27
CA LEU A 200 4.76 -15.08 -3.62
C LEU A 200 4.22 -13.95 -4.50
N PRO A 201 4.84 -13.67 -5.66
CA PRO A 201 4.32 -12.68 -6.60
C PRO A 201 2.93 -13.05 -7.13
N LEU A 202 2.12 -12.04 -7.44
CA LEU A 202 0.73 -12.22 -7.82
C LEU A 202 0.54 -13.15 -9.03
N HIS A 203 1.41 -13.02 -10.05
CA HIS A 203 1.35 -13.84 -11.28
C HIS A 203 1.67 -15.32 -11.03
N LEU A 204 2.30 -15.69 -9.91
CA LEU A 204 2.60 -17.06 -9.52
C LEU A 204 1.60 -17.64 -8.52
N GLN A 205 0.59 -16.86 -8.11
CA GLN A 205 -0.45 -17.36 -7.20
C GLN A 205 -1.25 -18.51 -7.85
N PRO A 206 -1.54 -19.59 -7.11
CA PRO A 206 -2.28 -20.75 -7.65
C PRO A 206 -3.60 -20.37 -8.32
N CYS A 207 -4.33 -19.38 -7.78
CA CYS A 207 -5.59 -18.91 -8.34
C CYS A 207 -5.46 -18.22 -9.71
N PHE A 208 -4.26 -17.84 -10.14
CA PHE A 208 -3.99 -17.19 -11.42
C PHE A 208 -3.24 -18.09 -12.42
N GLN A 209 -2.99 -19.36 -12.10
CA GLN A 209 -2.29 -20.30 -12.99
C GLN A 209 -2.97 -20.44 -14.36
N TYR A 210 -4.30 -20.27 -14.42
CA TYR A 210 -5.07 -20.31 -15.66
C TYR A 210 -4.68 -19.20 -16.66
N LEU A 211 -4.02 -18.13 -16.22
CA LEU A 211 -3.51 -17.06 -17.09
C LEU A 211 -2.22 -17.46 -17.82
N GLY A 212 -1.59 -18.59 -17.46
CA GLY A 212 -0.42 -19.13 -18.13
C GLY A 212 0.90 -18.44 -17.78
N TYR A 213 0.93 -17.57 -16.77
CA TYR A 213 2.19 -16.97 -16.28
C TYR A 213 3.10 -18.01 -15.64
N ARG A 214 4.41 -17.79 -15.77
CA ARG A 214 5.44 -18.69 -15.27
C ARG A 214 6.55 -17.89 -14.55
N GLU A 215 7.34 -18.57 -13.74
CA GLU A 215 8.56 -18.01 -13.15
C GLU A 215 9.48 -17.44 -14.24
N GLY A 216 10.13 -16.31 -13.94
CA GLY A 216 10.99 -15.56 -14.84
C GLY A 216 10.28 -14.47 -15.65
N GLN A 217 8.95 -14.42 -15.67
CA GLN A 217 8.20 -13.41 -16.43
C GLN A 217 8.06 -12.06 -15.73
N CYS A 218 8.17 -12.04 -14.38
CA CYS A 218 8.21 -10.83 -13.58
C CYS A 218 9.42 -10.84 -12.64
N PRO A 219 10.67 -10.81 -13.17
CA PRO A 219 11.87 -11.10 -12.40
C PRO A 219 12.10 -10.14 -11.22
N VAL A 220 11.68 -8.87 -11.34
CA VAL A 220 11.80 -7.89 -10.25
C VAL A 220 10.88 -8.24 -9.08
N ALA A 221 9.62 -8.61 -9.37
CA ALA A 221 8.67 -9.02 -8.33
C ALA A 221 9.09 -10.35 -7.68
N GLU A 222 9.62 -11.27 -8.46
CA GLU A 222 10.12 -12.56 -8.00
C GLU A 222 11.35 -12.41 -7.08
N ALA A 223 12.30 -11.55 -7.45
CA ALA A 223 13.45 -11.22 -6.62
C ALA A 223 13.03 -10.50 -5.32
N ALA A 224 12.07 -9.56 -5.41
CA ALA A 224 11.53 -8.89 -4.24
C ALA A 224 10.90 -9.90 -3.26
N ALA A 225 10.05 -10.81 -3.74
CA ALA A 225 9.41 -11.82 -2.90
C ALA A 225 10.42 -12.70 -2.12
N LYS A 226 11.61 -12.90 -2.67
CA LYS A 226 12.70 -13.67 -2.05
C LYS A 226 13.51 -12.87 -1.03
N SER A 227 13.50 -11.53 -1.08
CA SER A 227 14.43 -10.68 -0.31
C SER A 227 13.76 -9.67 0.63
N VAL A 228 12.46 -9.37 0.47
CA VAL A 228 11.80 -8.33 1.28
C VAL A 228 11.47 -8.80 2.69
N LEU A 229 11.65 -7.88 3.66
CA LEU A 229 11.24 -8.05 5.05
C LEU A 229 10.76 -6.72 5.61
N SER A 230 9.56 -6.70 6.17
CA SER A 230 9.02 -5.52 6.86
C SER A 230 9.32 -5.60 8.35
N ILE A 231 9.88 -4.53 8.90
CA ILE A 231 10.17 -4.35 10.32
C ILE A 231 9.22 -3.33 10.96
N PRO A 232 9.12 -3.27 12.30
CA PRO A 232 8.17 -2.37 12.96
C PRO A 232 8.39 -0.90 12.60
N VAL A 233 7.30 -0.17 12.30
CA VAL A 233 7.36 1.26 11.93
C VAL A 233 6.19 2.07 12.48
N PHE A 234 5.39 1.51 13.41
CA PHE A 234 4.23 2.19 13.97
C PHE A 234 4.63 3.50 14.70
N PRO A 235 3.75 4.52 14.73
CA PRO A 235 4.14 5.88 15.15
C PRO A 235 4.52 6.01 16.62
N GLU A 236 4.07 5.10 17.48
CA GLU A 236 4.30 5.11 18.93
C GLU A 236 5.60 4.37 19.32
N LEU A 237 6.43 3.93 18.38
CA LEU A 237 7.74 3.34 18.70
C LEU A 237 8.58 4.34 19.52
N THR A 238 9.02 3.89 20.68
CA THR A 238 9.97 4.64 21.50
C THR A 238 11.38 4.55 20.94
N SER A 239 12.25 5.50 21.28
CA SER A 239 13.67 5.45 20.90
C SER A 239 14.33 4.14 21.33
N ALA A 240 14.04 3.64 22.54
CA ALA A 240 14.58 2.37 23.02
C ALA A 240 14.15 1.17 22.16
N GLN A 241 12.90 1.15 21.68
CA GLN A 241 12.42 0.10 20.78
C GLN A 241 13.05 0.20 19.39
N LEU A 242 13.24 1.42 18.87
CA LEU A 242 13.96 1.64 17.61
C LEU A 242 15.41 1.17 17.73
N ASP A 243 16.10 1.52 18.84
CA ASP A 243 17.47 1.08 19.13
C ASP A 243 17.57 -0.43 19.25
N GLU A 244 16.59 -1.08 19.87
CA GLU A 244 16.53 -2.54 20.00
C GLU A 244 16.39 -3.22 18.63
N VAL A 245 15.50 -2.73 17.76
CA VAL A 245 15.34 -3.25 16.40
C VAL A 245 16.65 -3.08 15.61
N VAL A 246 17.22 -1.87 15.63
CA VAL A 246 18.48 -1.57 14.92
C VAL A 246 19.62 -2.41 15.46
N GLY A 247 19.81 -2.45 16.78
CA GLY A 247 20.87 -3.23 17.43
C GLY A 247 20.77 -4.73 17.11
N THR A 248 19.55 -5.27 17.07
CA THR A 248 19.32 -6.66 16.71
C THR A 248 19.66 -6.94 15.25
N VAL A 249 19.25 -6.08 14.33
CA VAL A 249 19.57 -6.22 12.90
C VAL A 249 21.08 -6.10 12.69
N ARG A 250 21.75 -5.11 13.32
CA ARG A 250 23.22 -4.96 13.25
C ARG A 250 23.96 -6.17 13.80
N ALA A 251 23.53 -6.70 14.95
CA ALA A 251 24.13 -7.91 15.55
C ALA A 251 24.04 -9.14 14.62
N PHE A 252 22.94 -9.29 13.86
CA PHE A 252 22.81 -10.37 12.87
C PHE A 252 23.86 -10.28 11.76
N TYR A 253 24.30 -9.08 11.40
CA TYR A 253 25.36 -8.84 10.41
C TYR A 253 26.76 -8.70 11.03
N GLY A 254 26.91 -8.87 12.35
CA GLY A 254 28.20 -8.79 13.06
C GLY A 254 28.75 -7.38 13.19
N ARG A 255 27.85 -6.39 13.35
CA ARG A 255 28.20 -4.96 13.41
C ARG A 255 27.73 -4.31 14.70
#